data_04536e6bedc2353691a79ac9ae0b70bd
#
_entry.id   04536e6bedc2353691a79ac9ae0b70bd
#
_cell.length_a   1.000
_cell.length_b   1.000
_cell.length_c   1.000
_cell.angle_alpha   90.00
_cell.angle_beta   90.00
_cell.angle_gamma   90.00
#
_symmetry.space_group_name_H-M   'P 1'
#
loop_
_entity.id
_entity.type
_entity.pdbx_description
1 polymer ?
#
loop_
_entity_poly.entity_id
_entity_poly.type
_entity_poly.pdbx_seq_one_letter_code
_entity_poly.pdbx_strand_id
1 'polypeptide(L)'
;MRIFLIILFAFSCFSGNILAKELNKQPGVRKIKDVVVYDDPQFYVAFPSVVKSGDDYLVAFRRAPNRVMLKEPYPTHTDLNSYLVMVRSKDGETWTKNPELIYAHPFGGSQDPCLLTLRDGTLLCTSYGWTHLREDAIAQLEQPVYHEGGWVALGGYIMRSFDNGKTWEGPIYPTAVKDGIYKDPMGN
;
A
#
# COMPACT_ATOMS: atom_id res chain seq x y z
N MET A 1 38.38 -51.30 -14.63
CA MET A 1 37.44 -50.59 -15.50
C MET A 1 36.19 -50.32 -14.68
N ARG A 2 36.09 -49.12 -14.08
CA ARG A 2 34.97 -48.74 -13.24
C ARG A 2 34.05 -47.83 -14.04
N ILE A 3 32.81 -48.26 -14.23
CA ILE A 3 31.76 -47.52 -14.94
C ILE A 3 31.09 -46.61 -13.90
N PHE A 4 31.22 -45.30 -14.09
CA PHE A 4 30.46 -44.28 -13.33
C PHE A 4 29.11 -44.06 -14.03
N LEU A 5 28.02 -44.39 -13.31
CA LEU A 5 26.68 -44.11 -13.74
C LEU A 5 26.31 -42.68 -13.29
N ILE A 6 26.18 -41.73 -14.21
CA ILE A 6 25.72 -40.39 -13.95
C ILE A 6 24.18 -40.42 -14.04
N ILE A 7 23.50 -40.28 -12.90
CA ILE A 7 22.04 -40.08 -12.85
C ILE A 7 21.79 -38.58 -12.97
N LEU A 8 21.28 -38.17 -14.14
CA LEU A 8 20.79 -36.81 -14.35
C LEU A 8 19.41 -36.66 -13.71
N PHE A 9 19.33 -35.91 -12.61
CA PHE A 9 18.03 -35.46 -12.07
C PHE A 9 17.55 -34.27 -12.90
N ALA A 10 16.58 -34.50 -13.76
CA ALA A 10 15.81 -33.45 -14.40
C ALA A 10 14.78 -32.89 -13.37
N PHE A 11 15.09 -31.75 -12.75
CA PHE A 11 14.10 -31.01 -11.99
C PHE A 11 13.18 -30.29 -12.99
N SER A 12 12.01 -30.87 -13.25
CA SER A 12 10.98 -30.21 -14.05
C SER A 12 10.30 -29.14 -13.21
N CYS A 13 10.46 -27.87 -13.63
CA CYS A 13 9.66 -26.75 -13.17
C CYS A 13 8.19 -26.93 -13.54
N PHE A 14 7.41 -27.61 -12.68
CA PHE A 14 5.96 -27.81 -12.85
C PHE A 14 5.19 -27.36 -11.61
N SER A 15 5.57 -26.23 -10.98
CA SER A 15 4.89 -25.80 -9.75
C SER A 15 3.98 -24.58 -9.90
N GLY A 16 4.05 -23.83 -11.00
CA GLY A 16 3.27 -22.59 -11.14
C GLY A 16 1.79 -22.78 -11.51
N ASN A 17 1.47 -23.85 -12.26
CA ASN A 17 0.12 -24.04 -12.79
C ASN A 17 -0.81 -24.88 -11.89
N ILE A 18 -0.29 -25.57 -10.90
CA ILE A 18 -1.09 -26.44 -10.01
C ILE A 18 -1.79 -25.61 -8.93
N LEU A 19 -1.11 -24.60 -8.34
CA LEU A 19 -1.71 -23.72 -7.33
C LEU A 19 -2.85 -22.86 -7.88
N ALA A 20 -2.73 -22.36 -9.11
CA ALA A 20 -3.79 -21.59 -9.75
C ALA A 20 -5.03 -22.45 -10.10
N LYS A 21 -4.82 -23.76 -10.34
CA LYS A 21 -5.90 -24.70 -10.67
C LYS A 21 -6.63 -25.21 -9.42
N GLU A 22 -5.99 -25.23 -8.26
CA GLU A 22 -6.60 -25.66 -7.00
C GLU A 22 -7.42 -24.55 -6.32
N LEU A 23 -7.02 -23.27 -6.47
CA LEU A 23 -7.80 -22.13 -5.97
C LEU A 23 -9.19 -22.03 -6.62
N ASN A 24 -9.37 -22.56 -7.83
CA ASN A 24 -10.67 -22.65 -8.51
C ASN A 24 -11.57 -23.80 -8.00
N LYS A 25 -11.11 -24.63 -7.06
CA LYS A 25 -11.86 -25.79 -6.53
C LYS A 25 -12.45 -25.58 -5.14
N GLN A 26 -12.37 -24.36 -4.57
CA GLN A 26 -13.05 -24.11 -3.32
C GLN A 26 -14.58 -24.14 -3.54
N PRO A 27 -15.33 -25.00 -2.81
CA PRO A 27 -16.77 -25.06 -2.94
C PRO A 27 -17.38 -23.70 -2.57
N GLY A 28 -18.09 -23.08 -3.52
CA GLY A 28 -18.82 -21.82 -3.29
C GLY A 28 -18.14 -20.56 -3.82
N VAL A 29 -16.87 -20.58 -4.26
CA VAL A 29 -16.23 -19.42 -4.86
C VAL A 29 -15.94 -19.69 -6.35
N ARG A 30 -16.44 -18.82 -7.23
CA ARG A 30 -16.19 -18.86 -8.66
C ARG A 30 -15.69 -17.49 -9.13
N LYS A 31 -14.52 -17.45 -9.77
CA LYS A 31 -14.05 -16.27 -10.47
C LYS A 31 -15.01 -15.96 -11.64
N ILE A 32 -15.57 -14.77 -11.65
CA ILE A 32 -16.47 -14.32 -12.71
C ILE A 32 -15.71 -13.59 -13.80
N LYS A 33 -14.92 -12.56 -13.39
CA LYS A 33 -14.11 -11.75 -14.31
C LYS A 33 -13.00 -11.01 -13.57
N ASP A 34 -12.08 -10.44 -14.32
CA ASP A 34 -11.12 -9.44 -13.86
C ASP A 34 -11.62 -8.06 -14.29
N VAL A 35 -11.46 -7.06 -13.43
CA VAL A 35 -11.77 -5.66 -13.70
C VAL A 35 -10.53 -4.82 -13.40
N VAL A 36 -10.11 -4.01 -14.37
CA VAL A 36 -9.06 -3.02 -14.14
C VAL A 36 -9.68 -1.80 -13.48
N VAL A 37 -9.31 -1.56 -12.22
CA VAL A 37 -9.84 -0.45 -11.41
C VAL A 37 -9.17 0.87 -11.77
N TYR A 38 -7.87 0.84 -11.99
CA TYR A 38 -7.07 2.00 -12.37
C TYR A 38 -5.82 1.55 -13.12
N ASP A 39 -5.51 2.26 -14.20
CA ASP A 39 -4.28 2.07 -14.99
C ASP A 39 -3.80 3.43 -15.51
N ASP A 40 -2.54 3.77 -15.21
CA ASP A 40 -1.87 4.95 -15.70
C ASP A 40 -0.35 4.66 -15.76
N PRO A 41 0.23 4.54 -16.95
CA PRO A 41 1.64 4.15 -17.10
C PRO A 41 2.65 5.14 -16.49
N GLN A 42 2.22 6.40 -16.22
CA GLN A 42 3.08 7.40 -15.60
C GLN A 42 3.29 7.16 -14.10
N PHE A 43 2.46 6.29 -13.49
CA PHE A 43 2.47 6.06 -12.05
C PHE A 43 2.64 4.59 -11.70
N TYR A 44 3.35 4.37 -10.63
CA TYR A 44 3.37 3.11 -9.89
C TYR A 44 2.27 3.14 -8.85
N VAL A 45 1.38 2.15 -8.87
CA VAL A 45 0.25 2.03 -7.96
C VAL A 45 0.33 0.73 -7.17
N ALA A 46 0.00 0.78 -5.89
CA ALA A 46 0.11 -0.38 -5.01
C ALA A 46 -0.81 -0.26 -3.78
N PHE A 47 -0.95 -1.38 -3.06
CA PHE A 47 -1.64 -1.49 -1.77
C PHE A 47 -3.09 -1.01 -1.79
N PRO A 48 -3.95 -1.64 -2.61
CA PRO A 48 -5.34 -1.24 -2.69
C PRO A 48 -6.13 -1.64 -1.44
N SER A 49 -7.05 -0.77 -1.02
CA SER A 49 -8.08 -1.04 -0.03
C SER A 49 -9.43 -0.68 -0.61
N VAL A 50 -10.41 -1.57 -0.48
CA VAL A 50 -11.76 -1.40 -1.02
C VAL A 50 -12.79 -1.34 0.10
N VAL A 51 -13.75 -0.43 -0.04
CA VAL A 51 -14.90 -0.34 0.86
C VAL A 51 -16.16 0.04 0.08
N LYS A 52 -17.34 -0.33 0.60
CA LYS A 52 -18.62 0.22 0.16
C LYS A 52 -19.00 1.35 1.10
N SER A 53 -19.29 2.54 0.55
CA SER A 53 -19.72 3.71 1.29
C SER A 53 -20.93 4.34 0.60
N GLY A 54 -22.10 4.27 1.26
CA GLY A 54 -23.37 4.58 0.62
C GLY A 54 -23.60 3.70 -0.60
N ASP A 55 -23.83 4.32 -1.75
CA ASP A 55 -24.03 3.64 -3.03
C ASP A 55 -22.73 3.44 -3.83
N ASP A 56 -21.61 3.94 -3.32
CA ASP A 56 -20.32 3.86 -4.03
C ASP A 56 -19.47 2.69 -3.52
N TYR A 57 -18.75 2.06 -4.44
CA TYR A 57 -17.53 1.32 -4.17
C TYR A 57 -16.36 2.29 -4.26
N LEU A 58 -15.50 2.32 -3.25
CA LEU A 58 -14.32 3.18 -3.17
C LEU A 58 -13.09 2.30 -3.08
N VAL A 59 -12.09 2.60 -3.91
CA VAL A 59 -10.79 1.93 -3.83
C VAL A 59 -9.72 2.98 -3.60
N ALA A 60 -9.12 2.95 -2.41
CA ALA A 60 -7.94 3.75 -2.10
C ALA A 60 -6.67 2.96 -2.45
N PHE A 61 -5.64 3.66 -2.91
CA PHE A 61 -4.34 3.09 -3.16
C PHE A 61 -3.23 4.13 -3.04
N ARG A 62 -2.02 3.64 -2.84
CA ARG A 62 -0.80 4.43 -2.94
C ARG A 62 -0.49 4.69 -4.41
N ARG A 63 -0.13 5.93 -4.74
CA ARG A 63 0.30 6.37 -6.06
C ARG A 63 1.67 7.07 -5.94
N ALA A 64 2.61 6.71 -6.79
CA ALA A 64 3.93 7.31 -6.85
C ALA A 64 4.38 7.45 -8.30
N PRO A 65 5.35 8.32 -8.65
CA PRO A 65 5.90 8.38 -9.99
C PRO A 65 6.43 7.01 -10.43
N ASN A 66 6.18 6.65 -11.68
CA ASN A 66 6.81 5.47 -12.27
C ASN A 66 8.26 5.78 -12.63
N ARG A 67 9.18 5.47 -11.73
CA ARG A 67 10.61 5.75 -11.87
C ARG A 67 11.27 5.05 -13.07
N VAL A 68 10.69 3.95 -13.55
CA VAL A 68 11.17 3.28 -14.77
C VAL A 68 11.12 4.22 -15.97
N MET A 69 10.14 5.10 -16.06
CA MET A 69 10.07 6.13 -17.11
C MET A 69 11.21 7.14 -17.02
N LEU A 70 11.83 7.30 -15.86
CA LEU A 70 13.01 8.13 -15.63
C LEU A 70 14.32 7.35 -15.79
N LYS A 71 14.27 6.15 -16.42
CA LYS A 71 15.39 5.23 -16.64
C LYS A 71 15.98 4.64 -15.34
N GLU A 72 15.26 4.68 -14.26
CA GLU A 72 15.61 3.90 -13.07
C GLU A 72 15.28 2.42 -13.30
N PRO A 73 16.04 1.46 -12.74
CA PRO A 73 15.95 0.05 -13.14
C PRO A 73 14.65 -0.62 -12.74
N TYR A 74 13.95 -0.09 -11.74
CA TYR A 74 12.68 -0.65 -11.25
C TYR A 74 11.87 0.40 -10.48
N PRO A 75 10.52 0.24 -10.42
CA PRO A 75 9.70 1.10 -9.58
C PRO A 75 10.05 0.88 -8.11
N THR A 76 10.27 1.96 -7.37
CA THR A 76 10.61 1.85 -5.97
C THR A 76 9.36 1.68 -5.12
N HIS A 77 9.43 0.70 -4.23
CA HIS A 77 8.44 0.50 -3.19
C HIS A 77 8.40 1.69 -2.21
N THR A 78 9.50 2.40 -2.08
CA THR A 78 9.70 3.52 -1.16
C THR A 78 10.01 4.80 -1.94
N ASP A 79 9.02 5.41 -2.56
CA ASP A 79 9.16 6.71 -3.22
C ASP A 79 8.65 7.83 -2.30
N LEU A 80 9.50 8.82 -2.02
CA LEU A 80 9.16 9.99 -1.20
C LEU A 80 7.98 10.80 -1.77
N ASN A 81 7.76 10.72 -3.08
CA ASN A 81 6.63 11.38 -3.74
C ASN A 81 5.39 10.49 -3.80
N SER A 82 5.28 9.51 -2.90
CA SER A 82 4.07 8.71 -2.80
C SER A 82 2.99 9.38 -1.98
N TYR A 83 1.77 9.25 -2.42
CA TYR A 83 0.58 9.83 -1.80
C TYR A 83 -0.63 8.91 -1.97
N LEU A 84 -1.68 9.18 -1.21
CA LEU A 84 -2.88 8.36 -1.19
C LEU A 84 -3.95 8.99 -2.07
N VAL A 85 -4.52 8.19 -2.94
CA VAL A 85 -5.62 8.56 -3.82
C VAL A 85 -6.73 7.52 -3.78
N MET A 86 -7.87 7.88 -4.32
CA MET A 86 -9.05 7.04 -4.38
C MET A 86 -9.74 7.16 -5.73
N VAL A 87 -10.30 6.07 -6.20
CA VAL A 87 -11.26 6.02 -7.32
C VAL A 87 -12.58 5.45 -6.84
N ARG A 88 -13.66 5.75 -7.56
CA ARG A 88 -15.01 5.32 -7.21
C ARG A 88 -15.77 4.67 -8.35
N SER A 89 -16.72 3.82 -8.01
CA SER A 89 -17.61 3.14 -8.92
C SER A 89 -19.00 2.96 -8.30
N LYS A 90 -20.05 2.98 -9.12
CA LYS A 90 -21.43 2.63 -8.71
C LYS A 90 -21.75 1.15 -8.89
N ASP A 91 -21.09 0.49 -9.83
CA ASP A 91 -21.38 -0.87 -10.27
C ASP A 91 -20.24 -1.87 -9.98
N GLY A 92 -19.07 -1.38 -9.52
CA GLY A 92 -17.86 -2.18 -9.33
C GLY A 92 -17.15 -2.55 -10.64
N GLU A 93 -17.61 -2.05 -11.78
CA GLU A 93 -17.10 -2.36 -13.11
C GLU A 93 -16.54 -1.13 -13.82
N THR A 94 -17.27 0.00 -13.71
CA THR A 94 -16.90 1.29 -14.31
C THR A 94 -16.34 2.21 -13.23
N TRP A 95 -15.07 2.59 -13.34
CA TRP A 95 -14.35 3.37 -12.34
C TRP A 95 -14.00 4.76 -12.84
N THR A 96 -13.91 5.73 -11.92
CA THR A 96 -13.46 7.08 -12.25
C THR A 96 -12.02 7.05 -12.74
N LYS A 97 -11.74 7.75 -13.85
CA LYS A 97 -10.40 7.77 -14.47
C LYS A 97 -9.41 8.66 -13.71
N ASN A 98 -9.92 9.77 -13.15
CA ASN A 98 -9.10 10.73 -12.40
C ASN A 98 -9.20 10.39 -10.91
N PRO A 99 -8.12 9.95 -10.27
CA PRO A 99 -8.13 9.68 -8.85
C PRO A 99 -8.31 10.95 -8.02
N GLU A 100 -9.10 10.83 -6.96
CA GLU A 100 -9.30 11.88 -5.97
C GLU A 100 -8.22 11.78 -4.89
N LEU A 101 -7.63 12.91 -4.49
CA LEU A 101 -6.59 12.94 -3.46
C LEU A 101 -7.22 12.67 -2.09
N ILE A 102 -6.65 11.73 -1.35
CA ILE A 102 -6.93 11.53 0.07
C ILE A 102 -5.94 12.35 0.90
N TYR A 103 -4.65 12.10 0.70
CA TYR A 103 -3.59 12.77 1.45
C TYR A 103 -2.23 12.64 0.78
N ALA A 104 -1.46 13.72 0.82
CA ALA A 104 -0.05 13.76 0.47
C ALA A 104 0.73 14.30 1.67
N HIS A 105 1.63 13.47 2.22
CA HIS A 105 2.43 13.87 3.39
C HIS A 105 3.43 14.97 2.98
N PRO A 106 3.53 16.11 3.73
CA PRO A 106 4.35 17.24 3.31
C PRO A 106 5.86 16.98 3.37
N PHE A 107 6.31 16.01 4.17
CA PHE A 107 7.73 15.73 4.40
C PHE A 107 8.18 14.35 3.91
N GLY A 108 7.31 13.59 3.27
CA GLY A 108 7.68 12.24 2.84
C GLY A 108 6.57 11.50 2.13
N GLY A 109 6.76 10.20 2.00
CA GLY A 109 5.79 9.30 1.37
C GLY A 109 4.69 8.84 2.32
N SER A 110 3.54 8.50 1.76
CA SER A 110 2.46 7.79 2.42
C SER A 110 2.33 6.38 1.86
N GLN A 111 1.91 5.41 2.69
CA GLN A 111 1.92 3.99 2.35
C GLN A 111 0.64 3.31 2.85
N ASP A 112 0.27 2.19 2.21
CA ASP A 112 -0.72 1.21 2.68
C ASP A 112 -2.04 1.82 3.20
N PRO A 113 -2.84 2.50 2.36
CA PRO A 113 -4.13 3.02 2.80
C PRO A 113 -5.06 1.87 3.18
N CYS A 114 -5.79 2.04 4.29
CA CYS A 114 -6.85 1.13 4.68
C CYS A 114 -8.14 1.92 4.91
N LEU A 115 -9.16 1.66 4.11
CA LEU A 115 -10.47 2.30 4.19
C LEU A 115 -11.40 1.55 5.15
N LEU A 116 -12.19 2.29 5.90
CA LEU A 116 -13.27 1.78 6.74
C LEU A 116 -14.45 2.76 6.71
N THR A 117 -15.65 2.26 6.42
CA THR A 117 -16.90 3.02 6.60
C THR A 117 -17.50 2.69 7.96
N LEU A 118 -17.71 3.70 8.79
CA LEU A 118 -18.37 3.58 10.08
C LEU A 118 -19.90 3.50 9.92
N ARG A 119 -20.59 3.12 10.99
CA ARG A 119 -22.06 2.94 10.97
C ARG A 119 -22.85 4.22 10.71
N ASP A 120 -22.25 5.38 11.05
CA ASP A 120 -22.82 6.71 10.82
C ASP A 120 -22.54 7.26 9.42
N GLY A 121 -21.84 6.48 8.57
CA GLY A 121 -21.41 6.88 7.23
C GLY A 121 -20.09 7.59 7.18
N THR A 122 -19.44 7.87 8.31
CA THR A 122 -18.08 8.44 8.34
C THR A 122 -17.10 7.48 7.67
N LEU A 123 -16.30 8.00 6.76
CA LEU A 123 -15.24 7.25 6.09
C LEU A 123 -13.89 7.56 6.76
N LEU A 124 -13.17 6.51 7.14
CA LEU A 124 -11.81 6.61 7.65
C LEU A 124 -10.83 6.03 6.63
N CYS A 125 -9.65 6.64 6.55
CA CYS A 125 -8.50 6.09 5.85
C CYS A 125 -7.30 6.12 6.79
N THR A 126 -6.84 4.94 7.22
CA THR A 126 -5.60 4.84 7.99
C THR A 126 -4.42 4.62 7.06
N SER A 127 -3.27 5.14 7.44
CA SER A 127 -2.02 4.97 6.71
C SER A 127 -0.84 5.28 7.64
N TYR A 128 0.38 5.22 7.13
CA TYR A 128 1.56 5.71 7.81
C TYR A 128 2.45 6.50 6.85
N GLY A 129 3.23 7.41 7.44
CA GLY A 129 4.21 8.23 6.72
C GLY A 129 5.63 7.77 7.01
N TRP A 130 6.52 8.06 6.08
CA TRP A 130 7.95 7.82 6.20
C TRP A 130 8.73 8.83 5.34
N THR A 131 9.99 9.04 5.68
CA THR A 131 10.88 9.93 4.93
C THR A 131 12.30 9.39 4.89
N HIS A 132 13.17 10.03 4.13
CA HIS A 132 14.61 9.82 4.20
C HIS A 132 15.29 11.05 4.77
N LEU A 133 16.11 10.84 5.80
CA LEU A 133 16.96 11.85 6.39
C LEU A 133 18.41 11.39 6.38
N ARG A 134 19.32 12.36 6.44
CA ARG A 134 20.74 12.08 6.65
C ARG A 134 20.96 11.64 8.10
N GLU A 135 21.93 10.78 8.32
CA GLU A 135 22.28 10.26 9.66
C GLU A 135 22.53 11.38 10.70
N ASP A 136 23.20 12.46 10.29
CA ASP A 136 23.47 13.60 11.15
C ASP A 136 22.21 14.41 11.50
N ALA A 137 21.19 14.39 10.65
CA ALA A 137 19.87 14.99 10.95
C ALA A 137 19.05 14.12 11.88
N ILE A 138 19.09 12.79 11.73
CA ILE A 138 18.41 11.86 12.60
C ILE A 138 18.89 12.01 14.04
N ALA A 139 20.22 12.16 14.24
CA ALA A 139 20.82 12.35 15.55
C ALA A 139 20.37 13.64 16.27
N GLN A 140 19.76 14.60 15.56
CA GLN A 140 19.27 15.87 16.12
C GLN A 140 17.78 15.86 16.42
N LEU A 141 17.07 14.77 16.16
CA LEU A 141 15.65 14.67 16.48
C LEU A 141 15.44 14.64 18.01
N GLU A 142 14.50 15.43 18.49
CA GLU A 142 14.23 15.54 19.94
C GLU A 142 13.64 14.28 20.55
N GLN A 143 13.01 13.45 19.73
CA GLN A 143 12.40 12.20 20.16
C GLN A 143 13.00 11.02 19.39
N PRO A 144 13.16 9.87 20.02
CA PRO A 144 13.60 8.68 19.34
C PRO A 144 12.57 8.29 18.28
N VAL A 145 13.06 8.08 17.06
CA VAL A 145 12.27 7.61 15.92
C VAL A 145 12.85 6.30 15.43
N TYR A 146 11.97 5.44 14.90
CA TYR A 146 12.48 4.26 14.20
C TYR A 146 13.10 4.68 12.88
N HIS A 147 14.33 4.26 12.63
CA HIS A 147 15.07 4.54 11.41
C HIS A 147 16.02 3.41 11.03
N GLU A 148 16.29 3.27 9.74
CA GLU A 148 17.25 2.32 9.19
C GLU A 148 17.80 2.88 7.88
N GLY A 149 19.16 3.01 7.77
CA GLY A 149 19.81 3.47 6.54
C GLY A 149 19.28 4.81 6.00
N GLY A 150 18.98 5.76 6.90
CA GLY A 150 18.40 7.05 6.54
C GLY A 150 16.87 7.04 6.34
N TRP A 151 16.23 5.88 6.25
CA TRP A 151 14.77 5.77 6.28
C TRP A 151 14.26 6.03 7.69
N VAL A 152 13.23 6.85 7.82
CA VAL A 152 12.64 7.28 9.10
C VAL A 152 11.14 7.10 9.05
N ALA A 153 10.57 6.39 10.03
CA ALA A 153 9.14 6.29 10.22
C ALA A 153 8.58 7.59 10.81
N LEU A 154 7.60 8.18 10.15
CA LEU A 154 6.87 9.37 10.62
C LEU A 154 5.61 9.01 11.43
N GLY A 155 5.32 7.71 11.57
CA GLY A 155 4.20 7.19 12.32
C GLY A 155 2.91 7.01 11.51
N GLY A 156 1.97 6.32 12.15
CA GLY A 156 0.63 6.09 11.62
C GLY A 156 -0.29 7.29 11.82
N TYR A 157 -1.23 7.49 10.92
CA TYR A 157 -2.23 8.55 10.99
C TYR A 157 -3.58 8.09 10.44
N ILE A 158 -4.62 8.87 10.72
CA ILE A 158 -5.98 8.67 10.22
C ILE A 158 -6.42 9.93 9.47
N MET A 159 -6.96 9.74 8.28
CA MET A 159 -7.75 10.73 7.57
C MET A 159 -9.23 10.41 7.76
N ARG A 160 -10.08 11.42 7.89
CA ARG A 160 -11.51 11.27 8.13
C ARG A 160 -12.31 12.10 7.13
N SER A 161 -13.39 11.52 6.60
CA SER A 161 -14.33 12.20 5.70
C SER A 161 -15.76 11.98 6.15
N PHE A 162 -16.58 13.04 6.11
CA PHE A 162 -18.00 13.02 6.42
C PHE A 162 -18.89 13.14 5.18
N ASP A 163 -18.29 13.26 3.99
CA ASP A 163 -18.97 13.54 2.72
C ASP A 163 -18.67 12.48 1.65
N ASN A 164 -18.49 11.24 2.09
CA ASN A 164 -18.19 10.10 1.23
C ASN A 164 -16.85 10.25 0.45
N GLY A 165 -15.83 10.80 1.10
CA GLY A 165 -14.48 10.92 0.55
C GLY A 165 -14.27 12.10 -0.39
N LYS A 166 -15.20 13.05 -0.48
CA LYS A 166 -15.02 14.26 -1.30
C LYS A 166 -14.05 15.24 -0.65
N THR A 167 -14.11 15.35 0.67
CA THR A 167 -13.15 16.12 1.48
C THR A 167 -12.63 15.28 2.64
N TRP A 168 -11.42 15.59 3.09
CA TRP A 168 -10.74 14.86 4.13
C TRP A 168 -10.20 15.79 5.22
N GLU A 169 -10.44 15.43 6.46
CA GLU A 169 -9.85 16.06 7.65
C GLU A 169 -8.68 15.21 8.15
N GLY A 170 -7.64 15.87 8.63
CA GLY A 170 -6.45 15.20 9.17
C GLY A 170 -5.16 15.79 8.60
N PRO A 171 -4.01 15.13 8.82
CA PRO A 171 -3.87 13.84 9.49
C PRO A 171 -4.11 13.91 11.00
N ILE A 172 -4.80 12.92 11.55
CA ILE A 172 -5.01 12.73 12.98
C ILE A 172 -4.00 11.68 13.46
N TYR A 173 -3.05 12.10 14.27
CA TYR A 173 -2.05 11.21 14.84
C TYR A 173 -2.56 10.63 16.17
N PRO A 174 -2.22 9.36 16.50
CA PRO A 174 -2.52 8.80 17.80
C PRO A 174 -1.80 9.59 18.89
N THR A 175 -2.44 9.71 20.06
CA THR A 175 -1.81 10.35 21.22
C THR A 175 -0.56 9.55 21.62
N ALA A 176 0.55 10.26 21.85
CA ALA A 176 1.76 9.63 22.35
C ALA A 176 1.47 8.95 23.68
N VAL A 177 1.83 7.67 23.79
CA VAL A 177 1.74 6.95 25.07
C VAL A 177 2.93 7.37 25.90
N LYS A 178 2.68 8.02 27.05
CA LYS A 178 3.72 8.34 28.00
C LYS A 178 4.36 7.05 28.50
N ASP A 179 5.68 6.99 28.48
CA ASP A 179 6.47 5.82 28.83
C ASP A 179 6.28 4.58 27.92
N GLY A 180 5.73 4.79 26.73
CA GLY A 180 5.67 3.76 25.69
C GLY A 180 7.09 3.35 25.29
N ILE A 181 7.44 2.09 25.53
CA ILE A 181 8.67 1.51 25.01
C ILE A 181 8.47 1.31 23.51
N TYR A 182 9.19 2.09 22.72
CA TYR A 182 9.24 1.89 21.29
C TYR A 182 10.12 0.65 21.03
N LYS A 183 9.50 -0.48 20.81
CA LYS A 183 10.19 -1.64 20.26
C LYS A 183 10.03 -1.56 18.75
N ASP A 184 11.13 -1.76 18.02
CA ASP A 184 11.02 -1.93 16.61
C ASP A 184 10.18 -3.17 16.27
N PRO A 185 9.68 -3.31 15.02
CA PRO A 185 8.90 -4.47 14.61
C PRO A 185 9.64 -5.81 14.79
N MET A 186 10.96 -5.79 14.97
CA MET A 186 11.83 -6.96 15.18
C MET A 186 12.07 -7.24 16.66
N GLY A 187 11.58 -6.39 17.58
CA GLY A 187 11.63 -6.60 19.02
C GLY A 187 12.96 -6.19 19.70
N ASN A 188 13.79 -5.39 19.01
CA ASN A 188 15.03 -4.85 19.56
C ASN A 188 14.80 -3.60 20.39
#